data_6309530a8a909c00833a54e0af08c4b6
#
_entry.id   6309530a8a909c00833a54e0af08c4b6
#
_cell.length_a   1.000
_cell.length_b   1.000
_cell.length_c   1.000
_cell.angle_alpha   90.00
_cell.angle_beta   90.00
_cell.angle_gamma   90.00
#
_symmetry.space_group_name_H-M   'P 1'
#
loop_
_entity.id
_entity.type
_entity.pdbx_description
1 polymer ?
#
loop_
_entity_poly.entity_id
_entity_poly.type
_entity_poly.pdbx_seq_one_letter_code
_entity_poly.pdbx_strand_id
1 'polypeptide(L)'
;VSLYANYLREKGVFDLIYTFDKDDAYKYELMFWETPYSKMRLNISNKFDLYFCGVDTDRIETIRTISRVPELDYSMDLIGVSGNGVFEENNRIILHSVKDVMPYKVVLEKTLEANCILEIVRPGQVGFTLRAFEAVVYNKKLLTNNKRITEFPFYNSKYMRVFKKVEDIDWKWVK
;
A
#
# COMPACT_ATOMS: atom_id res chain seq x y z
N VAL A 1 -11.52 12.28 2.05
CA VAL A 1 -11.75 12.18 3.51
C VAL A 1 -12.43 13.42 4.04
N SER A 2 -12.09 14.60 3.55
CA SER A 2 -12.43 15.90 4.13
C SER A 2 -13.90 16.28 4.17
N LEU A 3 -14.57 16.19 3.03
CA LEU A 3 -15.99 16.58 2.92
C LEU A 3 -16.89 15.70 3.78
N TYR A 4 -16.54 14.43 3.87
CA TYR A 4 -17.29 13.45 4.65
C TYR A 4 -17.07 13.63 6.16
N ALA A 5 -15.85 13.92 6.60
CA ALA A 5 -15.55 14.17 8.01
C ALA A 5 -16.25 15.43 8.53
N ASN A 6 -16.24 16.53 7.75
CA ASN A 6 -16.97 17.74 8.10
C ASN A 6 -18.49 17.51 8.13
N TYR A 7 -19.02 16.79 7.14
CA TYR A 7 -20.43 16.43 7.12
C TYR A 7 -20.83 15.63 8.38
N LEU A 8 -20.04 14.64 8.79
CA LEU A 8 -20.33 13.82 9.97
C LEU A 8 -20.23 14.64 11.26
N ARG A 9 -19.29 15.59 11.35
CA ARG A 9 -19.16 16.50 12.48
C ARG A 9 -20.37 17.44 12.58
N GLU A 10 -20.77 18.06 11.47
CA GLU A 10 -21.94 18.96 11.41
C GLU A 10 -23.24 18.24 11.77
N LYS A 11 -23.35 16.96 11.47
CA LYS A 11 -24.51 16.13 11.84
C LYS A 11 -24.50 15.63 13.27
N GLY A 12 -23.41 15.84 14.02
CA GLY A 12 -23.28 15.34 15.39
C GLY A 12 -23.35 13.81 15.50
N VAL A 13 -22.93 13.11 14.45
CA VAL A 13 -23.01 11.63 14.40
C VAL A 13 -21.91 10.98 15.25
N PHE A 14 -20.78 11.68 15.41
CA PHE A 14 -19.64 11.20 16.18
C PHE A 14 -19.12 12.31 17.10
N ASP A 15 -18.78 11.94 18.33
CA ASP A 15 -18.16 12.84 19.30
C ASP A 15 -16.70 13.14 18.93
N LEU A 16 -15.99 12.13 18.40
CA LEU A 16 -14.60 12.22 17.99
C LEU A 16 -14.38 11.56 16.62
N ILE A 17 -13.58 12.20 15.79
CA ILE A 17 -13.17 11.67 14.49
C ILE A 17 -11.66 11.66 14.44
N TYR A 18 -11.09 10.49 14.12
CA TYR A 18 -9.66 10.28 14.02
C TYR A 18 -9.21 10.10 12.57
N THR A 19 -8.00 10.52 12.28
CA THR A 19 -7.30 10.24 11.02
C THR A 19 -5.86 9.81 11.31
N PHE A 20 -5.32 8.98 10.44
CA PHE A 20 -3.90 8.60 10.47
C PHE A 20 -3.03 9.49 9.54
N ASP A 21 -3.63 10.47 8.90
CA ASP A 21 -2.94 11.45 8.06
C ASP A 21 -2.80 12.77 8.84
N LYS A 22 -1.55 13.17 9.11
CA LYS A 22 -1.26 14.40 9.89
C LYS A 22 -1.73 15.67 9.21
N ASP A 23 -1.68 15.71 7.87
CA ASP A 23 -2.10 16.88 7.12
C ASP A 23 -3.63 17.00 7.13
N ASP A 24 -4.35 15.87 7.04
CA ASP A 24 -5.80 15.82 7.23
C ASP A 24 -6.18 16.18 8.66
N ALA A 25 -5.45 15.70 9.67
CA ALA A 25 -5.70 16.05 11.07
C ALA A 25 -5.63 17.56 11.28
N TYR A 26 -4.56 18.20 10.79
CA TYR A 26 -4.40 19.64 10.88
C TYR A 26 -5.45 20.41 10.08
N LYS A 27 -5.62 20.05 8.80
CA LYS A 27 -6.50 20.76 7.86
C LYS A 27 -7.96 20.73 8.24
N TYR A 28 -8.42 19.63 8.83
CA TYR A 28 -9.84 19.39 9.15
C TYR A 28 -10.11 19.35 10.65
N GLU A 29 -9.10 19.75 11.46
CA GLU A 29 -9.19 19.77 12.92
C GLU A 29 -9.64 18.41 13.49
N LEU A 30 -9.11 17.32 12.94
CA LEU A 30 -9.37 15.96 13.38
C LEU A 30 -8.34 15.50 14.40
N MET A 31 -8.71 14.51 15.20
CA MET A 31 -7.74 13.87 16.10
C MET A 31 -6.76 13.03 15.29
N PHE A 32 -5.46 13.24 15.48
CA PHE A 32 -4.45 12.37 14.91
C PHE A 32 -4.30 11.11 15.75
N TRP A 33 -4.31 9.96 15.10
CA TRP A 33 -3.98 8.68 15.70
C TRP A 33 -3.26 7.81 14.69
N GLU A 34 -2.13 7.24 15.08
CA GLU A 34 -1.41 6.32 14.20
C GLU A 34 -2.25 5.06 13.94
N THR A 35 -2.11 4.50 12.75
CA THR A 35 -2.81 3.27 12.37
C THR A 35 -2.47 2.15 13.37
N PRO A 36 -3.44 1.61 14.12
CA PRO A 36 -3.18 0.50 15.01
C PRO A 36 -2.81 -0.74 14.21
N TYR A 37 -1.78 -1.46 14.66
CA TYR A 37 -1.34 -2.67 14.00
C TYR A 37 -1.08 -3.79 15.01
N SER A 38 -1.59 -4.98 14.71
CA SER A 38 -1.42 -6.17 15.54
C SER A 38 -0.77 -7.29 14.73
N LYS A 39 0.29 -7.89 15.27
CA LYS A 39 1.03 -8.98 14.61
C LYS A 39 0.24 -10.28 14.63
N MET A 40 0.00 -10.87 13.46
CA MET A 40 -0.45 -12.25 13.33
C MET A 40 0.76 -13.19 13.33
N ARG A 41 0.61 -14.36 13.96
CA ARG A 41 1.64 -15.41 13.90
C ARG A 41 1.43 -16.22 12.62
N LEU A 42 2.22 -15.91 11.61
CA LEU A 42 2.23 -16.60 10.32
C LEU A 42 3.66 -17.07 10.03
N ASN A 43 3.80 -18.30 9.56
CA ASN A 43 5.09 -18.87 9.15
C ASN A 43 5.04 -19.08 7.63
N ILE A 44 5.52 -18.07 6.89
CA ILE A 44 5.42 -18.02 5.43
C ILE A 44 6.82 -17.74 4.86
N SER A 45 7.22 -18.51 3.87
CA SER A 45 8.46 -18.32 3.14
C SER A 45 8.26 -17.43 1.91
N ASN A 46 9.31 -16.71 1.49
CA ASN A 46 9.29 -15.94 0.26
C ASN A 46 9.12 -16.84 -0.96
N LYS A 47 8.27 -16.42 -1.88
CA LYS A 47 8.00 -17.08 -3.16
C LYS A 47 8.28 -16.17 -4.35
N PHE A 48 8.20 -14.85 -4.15
CA PHE A 48 8.43 -13.85 -5.19
C PHE A 48 9.16 -12.61 -4.66
N ASP A 49 9.66 -11.78 -5.57
CA ASP A 49 10.44 -10.60 -5.23
C ASP A 49 9.54 -9.46 -4.71
N LEU A 50 8.38 -9.26 -5.34
CA LEU A 50 7.55 -8.08 -5.11
C LEU A 50 6.06 -8.43 -5.03
N TYR A 51 5.36 -7.82 -4.07
CA TYR A 51 3.91 -7.93 -3.97
C TYR A 51 3.23 -6.56 -3.90
N PHE A 52 2.12 -6.43 -4.62
CA PHE A 52 1.22 -5.28 -4.55
C PHE A 52 -0.22 -5.74 -4.36
N CYS A 53 -0.95 -5.06 -3.48
CA CYS A 53 -2.40 -5.20 -3.40
C CYS A 53 -3.04 -3.82 -3.23
N GLY A 54 -3.96 -3.47 -4.10
CA GLY A 54 -4.66 -2.20 -4.01
C GLY A 54 -5.55 -1.89 -5.20
N VAL A 55 -6.28 -0.78 -5.06
CA VAL A 55 -7.13 -0.25 -6.13
C VAL A 55 -6.25 0.35 -7.23
N ASP A 56 -6.61 0.12 -8.47
CA ASP A 56 -5.78 0.43 -9.65
C ASP A 56 -5.82 1.89 -10.11
N THR A 57 -6.89 2.61 -9.90
CA THR A 57 -7.26 3.90 -10.52
C THR A 57 -6.11 4.81 -10.94
N ASP A 58 -5.45 5.48 -9.99
CA ASP A 58 -4.37 6.46 -10.25
C ASP A 58 -2.97 5.82 -10.33
N ARG A 59 -2.88 4.48 -10.28
CA ARG A 59 -1.65 3.69 -10.15
C ARG A 59 -1.34 2.85 -11.37
N ILE A 60 -2.29 2.78 -12.31
CA ILE A 60 -2.27 1.91 -13.48
C ILE A 60 -0.95 1.99 -14.25
N GLU A 61 -0.48 3.18 -14.58
CA GLU A 61 0.74 3.36 -15.37
C GLU A 61 1.99 2.88 -14.63
N THR A 62 2.07 3.16 -13.33
CA THR A 62 3.17 2.68 -12.49
C THR A 62 3.17 1.14 -12.42
N ILE A 63 2.00 0.55 -12.18
CA ILE A 63 1.82 -0.92 -12.09
C ILE A 63 2.18 -1.57 -13.42
N ARG A 64 1.71 -1.01 -14.54
CA ARG A 64 2.02 -1.51 -15.90
C ARG A 64 3.51 -1.45 -16.21
N THR A 65 4.17 -0.38 -15.81
CA THR A 65 5.61 -0.24 -16.03
C THR A 65 6.39 -1.25 -15.20
N ILE A 66 6.02 -1.45 -13.94
CA ILE A 66 6.64 -2.45 -13.06
C ILE A 66 6.42 -3.87 -13.59
N SER A 67 5.20 -4.19 -14.07
CA SER A 67 4.90 -5.54 -14.59
C SER A 67 5.70 -5.94 -15.83
N ARG A 68 6.35 -4.98 -16.50
CA ARG A 68 7.20 -5.19 -17.68
C ARG A 68 8.68 -5.27 -17.34
N VAL A 69 9.05 -5.16 -16.07
CA VAL A 69 10.47 -5.26 -15.65
C VAL A 69 10.96 -6.68 -15.89
N PRO A 70 12.02 -6.85 -16.69
CA PRO A 70 12.56 -8.17 -16.98
C PRO A 70 13.04 -8.90 -15.71
N GLU A 71 12.82 -10.22 -15.67
CA GLU A 71 13.29 -11.10 -14.58
C GLU A 71 12.82 -10.71 -13.17
N LEU A 72 11.86 -9.79 -13.03
CA LEU A 72 11.20 -9.52 -11.76
C LEU A 72 10.11 -10.57 -11.53
N ASP A 73 10.22 -11.32 -10.45
CA ASP A 73 9.15 -12.21 -10.00
C ASP A 73 8.21 -11.43 -9.07
N TYR A 74 6.96 -11.29 -9.47
CA TYR A 74 6.00 -10.47 -8.74
C TYR A 74 4.62 -11.11 -8.67
N SER A 75 3.83 -10.70 -7.69
CA SER A 75 2.40 -10.96 -7.62
C SER A 75 1.64 -9.68 -7.32
N MET A 76 0.53 -9.45 -8.03
CA MET A 76 -0.28 -8.24 -7.87
C MET A 76 -1.76 -8.59 -7.82
N ASP A 77 -2.43 -8.13 -6.78
CA ASP A 77 -3.88 -8.19 -6.64
C ASP A 77 -4.47 -6.79 -6.88
N LEU A 78 -5.12 -6.61 -8.01
CA LEU A 78 -5.71 -5.34 -8.44
C LEU A 78 -7.20 -5.33 -8.17
N ILE A 79 -7.66 -4.36 -7.38
CA ILE A 79 -9.06 -4.25 -6.95
C ILE A 79 -9.76 -3.15 -7.75
N GLY A 80 -10.95 -3.44 -8.25
CA GLY A 80 -11.79 -2.43 -8.90
C GLY A 80 -11.44 -2.17 -10.35
N VAL A 81 -10.70 -3.06 -10.98
CA VAL A 81 -10.40 -2.98 -12.41
C VAL A 81 -11.72 -3.02 -13.19
N SER A 82 -12.18 -1.87 -13.61
CA SER A 82 -13.24 -1.78 -14.59
C SER A 82 -12.66 -2.28 -15.91
N GLY A 83 -13.24 -3.34 -16.47
CA GLY A 83 -12.77 -4.16 -17.59
C GLY A 83 -12.39 -3.49 -18.91
N ASN A 84 -11.65 -2.40 -18.86
CA ASN A 84 -11.21 -1.63 -20.03
C ASN A 84 -9.93 -2.20 -20.68
N GLY A 85 -9.64 -3.50 -20.49
CA GLY A 85 -8.53 -4.17 -21.21
C GLY A 85 -7.12 -3.66 -20.84
N VAL A 86 -6.98 -2.96 -19.71
CA VAL A 86 -5.71 -2.37 -19.31
C VAL A 86 -4.71 -3.42 -18.83
N PHE A 87 -5.22 -4.45 -18.17
CA PHE A 87 -4.46 -5.63 -17.77
C PHE A 87 -5.15 -6.89 -18.24
N GLU A 88 -4.36 -7.84 -18.73
CA GLU A 88 -4.81 -9.22 -18.89
C GLU A 88 -4.52 -9.98 -17.60
N GLU A 89 -5.54 -10.65 -17.09
CA GLU A 89 -5.38 -11.53 -15.94
C GLU A 89 -4.42 -12.67 -16.30
N ASN A 90 -3.49 -12.93 -15.42
CA ASN A 90 -2.54 -14.02 -15.56
C ASN A 90 -2.15 -14.54 -14.17
N ASN A 91 -1.27 -15.53 -14.09
CA ASN A 91 -0.82 -16.09 -12.81
C ASN A 91 -0.04 -15.13 -11.90
N ARG A 92 0.32 -13.94 -12.39
CA ARG A 92 1.02 -12.88 -11.62
C ARG A 92 0.15 -11.67 -11.30
N ILE A 93 -0.87 -11.41 -12.13
CA ILE A 93 -1.81 -10.29 -11.97
C ILE A 93 -3.20 -10.86 -11.83
N ILE A 94 -3.80 -10.72 -10.67
CA ILE A 94 -5.15 -11.19 -10.36
C ILE A 94 -6.05 -9.96 -10.24
N LEU A 95 -7.15 -9.97 -10.97
CA LEU A 95 -8.12 -8.89 -11.01
C LEU A 95 -9.30 -9.23 -10.09
N HIS A 96 -9.60 -8.31 -9.16
CA HIS A 96 -10.70 -8.46 -8.23
C HIS A 96 -11.78 -7.42 -8.50
N SER A 97 -13.03 -7.84 -8.49
CA SER A 97 -14.16 -6.92 -8.44
C SER A 97 -14.16 -6.11 -7.13
N VAL A 98 -14.68 -4.88 -7.15
CA VAL A 98 -14.90 -4.08 -5.93
C VAL A 98 -15.77 -4.82 -4.90
N LYS A 99 -16.61 -5.75 -5.36
CA LYS A 99 -17.48 -6.56 -4.50
C LYS A 99 -16.74 -7.74 -3.85
N ASP A 100 -15.62 -8.15 -4.42
CA ASP A 100 -14.83 -9.29 -3.94
C ASP A 100 -13.79 -8.80 -2.93
N VAL A 101 -14.25 -8.53 -1.72
CA VAL A 101 -13.37 -8.08 -0.64
C VAL A 101 -12.49 -9.24 -0.18
N MET A 102 -11.20 -9.18 -0.50
CA MET A 102 -10.24 -10.14 0.03
C MET A 102 -10.12 -10.00 1.55
N PRO A 103 -10.27 -11.10 2.32
CA PRO A 103 -9.98 -11.06 3.75
C PRO A 103 -8.55 -10.58 4.02
N TYR A 104 -8.37 -9.70 4.99
CA TYR A 104 -7.05 -9.16 5.33
C TYR A 104 -5.98 -10.24 5.56
N LYS A 105 -6.36 -11.36 6.18
CA LYS A 105 -5.45 -12.50 6.40
C LYS A 105 -4.86 -13.01 5.08
N VAL A 106 -5.68 -13.15 4.04
CA VAL A 106 -5.23 -13.62 2.70
C VAL A 106 -4.27 -12.62 2.06
N VAL A 107 -4.59 -11.32 2.16
CA VAL A 107 -3.70 -10.25 1.68
C VAL A 107 -2.38 -10.28 2.44
N LEU A 108 -2.42 -10.48 3.75
CA LEU A 108 -1.22 -10.55 4.57
C LEU A 108 -0.38 -11.78 4.25
N GLU A 109 -0.98 -12.95 4.04
CA GLU A 109 -0.27 -14.17 3.63
C GLU A 109 0.51 -13.93 2.33
N LYS A 110 -0.12 -13.37 1.30
CA LYS A 110 0.55 -13.00 0.05
C LYS A 110 1.63 -11.92 0.25
N THR A 111 1.35 -10.92 1.09
CA THR A 111 2.35 -9.90 1.46
C THR A 111 3.61 -10.55 2.05
N LEU A 112 3.45 -11.57 2.89
CA LEU A 112 4.56 -12.27 3.54
C LEU A 112 5.29 -13.25 2.60
N GLU A 113 4.67 -13.67 1.51
CA GLU A 113 5.32 -14.44 0.44
C GLU A 113 6.28 -13.60 -0.40
N ALA A 114 6.21 -12.26 -0.32
CA ALA A 114 7.12 -11.37 -1.03
C ALA A 114 8.38 -11.05 -0.22
N ASN A 115 9.48 -10.82 -0.93
CA ASN A 115 10.70 -10.25 -0.35
C ASN A 115 10.51 -8.74 -0.08
N CYS A 116 9.84 -8.04 -1.00
CA CYS A 116 9.58 -6.61 -0.96
C CYS A 116 8.09 -6.30 -1.11
N ILE A 117 7.56 -5.43 -0.26
CA ILE A 117 6.20 -4.90 -0.33
C ILE A 117 6.23 -3.65 -1.21
N LEU A 118 5.38 -3.59 -2.23
CA LEU A 118 5.16 -2.38 -3.02
C LEU A 118 4.00 -1.58 -2.45
N GLU A 119 4.28 -0.34 -2.10
CA GLU A 119 3.29 0.64 -1.70
C GLU A 119 3.24 1.77 -2.73
N ILE A 120 2.07 2.02 -3.29
CA ILE A 120 1.82 3.18 -4.15
C ILE A 120 0.70 3.98 -3.50
N VAL A 121 1.03 5.08 -2.83
CA VAL A 121 0.04 5.98 -2.24
C VAL A 121 -0.61 6.83 -3.32
N ARG A 122 -1.86 7.23 -3.09
CA ARG A 122 -2.59 8.12 -3.98
C ARG A 122 -2.06 9.55 -3.90
N PRO A 123 -2.22 10.34 -4.96
CA PRO A 123 -1.94 11.77 -4.89
C PRO A 123 -2.64 12.42 -3.69
N GLY A 124 -1.88 13.19 -2.90
CA GLY A 124 -2.39 13.86 -1.70
C GLY A 124 -2.49 12.98 -0.44
N GLN A 125 -2.26 11.69 -0.54
CA GLN A 125 -2.16 10.82 0.65
C GLN A 125 -0.72 10.86 1.18
N VAL A 126 -0.53 11.27 2.43
CA VAL A 126 0.77 11.40 3.07
C VAL A 126 0.93 10.60 4.35
N GLY A 127 -0.18 10.06 4.89
CA GLY A 127 -0.16 9.20 6.07
C GLY A 127 0.53 7.86 5.83
N PHE A 128 0.97 7.22 6.91
CA PHE A 128 1.59 5.89 6.85
C PHE A 128 0.52 4.82 6.72
N THR A 129 0.63 3.99 5.69
CA THR A 129 -0.34 2.92 5.44
C THR A 129 -0.01 1.66 6.23
N LEU A 130 -0.93 0.69 6.23
CA LEU A 130 -0.68 -0.64 6.81
C LEU A 130 0.58 -1.30 6.22
N ARG A 131 0.95 -1.00 4.97
CA ARG A 131 2.13 -1.58 4.29
C ARG A 131 3.44 -1.20 4.98
N ALA A 132 3.53 0.04 5.49
CA ALA A 132 4.70 0.48 6.25
C ALA A 132 4.83 -0.31 7.58
N PHE A 133 3.73 -0.52 8.29
CA PHE A 133 3.71 -1.31 9.53
C PHE A 133 3.99 -2.79 9.27
N GLU A 134 3.42 -3.38 8.22
CA GLU A 134 3.68 -4.76 7.81
C GLU A 134 5.17 -4.97 7.51
N ALA A 135 5.80 -4.04 6.79
CA ALA A 135 7.22 -4.13 6.48
C ALA A 135 8.08 -4.23 7.75
N VAL A 136 7.79 -3.40 8.76
CA VAL A 136 8.52 -3.42 10.05
C VAL A 136 8.23 -4.70 10.82
N VAL A 137 6.94 -5.00 11.03
CA VAL A 137 6.51 -6.10 11.92
C VAL A 137 6.94 -7.46 11.42
N TYR A 138 7.02 -7.62 10.09
CA TYR A 138 7.39 -8.89 9.44
C TYR A 138 8.77 -8.89 8.81
N ASN A 139 9.57 -7.85 9.06
CA ASN A 139 10.95 -7.73 8.57
C ASN A 139 11.04 -7.89 7.05
N LYS A 140 10.18 -7.14 6.32
CA LYS A 140 10.14 -7.10 4.85
C LYS A 140 10.73 -5.80 4.33
N LYS A 141 11.24 -5.81 3.10
CA LYS A 141 11.56 -4.58 2.40
C LYS A 141 10.28 -3.82 2.04
N LEU A 142 10.35 -2.49 2.00
CA LEU A 142 9.28 -1.62 1.51
C LEU A 142 9.77 -0.73 0.39
N LEU A 143 9.16 -0.83 -0.76
CA LEU A 143 9.34 0.07 -1.89
C LEU A 143 8.11 0.97 -2.00
N THR A 144 8.27 2.29 -1.86
CA THR A 144 7.13 3.22 -1.80
C THR A 144 7.35 4.49 -2.60
N ASN A 145 6.27 5.08 -3.11
CA ASN A 145 6.29 6.43 -3.66
C ASN A 145 5.95 7.52 -2.60
N ASN A 146 5.68 7.12 -1.36
CA ASN A 146 5.43 8.04 -0.26
C ASN A 146 6.74 8.69 0.22
N LYS A 147 6.97 9.95 -0.14
CA LYS A 147 8.18 10.67 0.26
C LYS A 147 8.30 10.88 1.76
N ARG A 148 7.18 10.90 2.48
CA ARG A 148 7.15 11.10 3.94
C ARG A 148 7.47 9.84 4.73
N ILE A 149 7.72 8.70 4.07
CA ILE A 149 8.15 7.47 4.77
C ILE A 149 9.42 7.70 5.60
N THR A 150 10.26 8.67 5.24
CA THR A 150 11.45 9.05 6.01
C THR A 150 11.13 9.65 7.38
N GLU A 151 9.89 10.13 7.59
CA GLU A 151 9.37 10.63 8.87
C GLU A 151 8.77 9.50 9.73
N PHE A 152 8.66 8.30 9.16
CA PHE A 152 8.11 7.15 9.87
C PHE A 152 9.01 6.76 11.05
N PRO A 153 8.46 6.57 12.27
CA PRO A 153 9.27 6.30 13.46
C PRO A 153 10.20 5.09 13.36
N PHE A 154 9.86 4.14 12.49
CA PHE A 154 10.64 2.91 12.26
C PHE A 154 11.35 2.91 10.91
N TYR A 155 11.51 4.08 10.28
CA TYR A 155 12.19 4.18 8.99
C TYR A 155 13.63 3.68 9.07
N ASN A 156 13.99 2.84 8.10
CA ASN A 156 15.37 2.38 7.93
C ASN A 156 15.67 2.25 6.43
N SER A 157 16.62 3.05 5.95
CA SER A 157 16.99 3.12 4.54
C SER A 157 17.55 1.81 3.94
N LYS A 158 17.99 0.86 4.79
CA LYS A 158 18.38 -0.48 4.33
C LYS A 158 17.18 -1.30 3.87
N TYR A 159 16.01 -1.07 4.45
CA TYR A 159 14.80 -1.85 4.24
C TYR A 159 13.67 -1.07 3.60
N MET A 160 13.74 0.27 3.57
CA MET A 160 12.70 1.13 3.02
C MET A 160 13.29 2.08 2.00
N ARG A 161 12.80 2.04 0.77
CA ARG A 161 13.26 2.91 -0.31
C ARG A 161 12.11 3.64 -0.96
N VAL A 162 12.38 4.92 -1.29
CA VAL A 162 11.44 5.79 -2.00
C VAL A 162 11.81 5.82 -3.47
N PHE A 163 10.82 5.66 -4.34
CA PHE A 163 10.98 5.91 -5.77
C PHE A 163 10.11 7.10 -6.23
N LYS A 164 10.57 7.82 -7.22
CA LYS A 164 9.80 8.87 -7.89
C LYS A 164 9.29 8.37 -9.23
N LYS A 165 10.11 7.62 -9.93
CA LYS A 165 9.80 6.98 -11.21
C LYS A 165 10.25 5.53 -11.15
N VAL A 166 9.65 4.69 -11.98
CA VAL A 166 9.97 3.24 -12.00
C VAL A 166 11.41 3.00 -12.46
N GLU A 167 11.94 3.88 -13.32
CA GLU A 167 13.29 3.83 -13.84
C GLU A 167 14.37 4.08 -12.77
N ASP A 168 13.98 4.75 -11.65
CA ASP A 168 14.89 5.05 -10.54
C ASP A 168 15.04 3.86 -9.57
N ILE A 169 14.28 2.78 -9.75
CA ILE A 169 14.23 1.65 -8.83
C ILE A 169 15.44 0.73 -9.00
N ASP A 170 16.14 0.49 -7.91
CA ASP A 170 17.18 -0.53 -7.84
C ASP A 170 16.55 -1.93 -7.68
N TRP A 171 16.30 -2.59 -8.80
CA TRP A 171 15.68 -3.92 -8.83
C TRP A 171 16.54 -5.01 -8.20
N LYS A 172 17.87 -4.83 -8.11
CA LYS A 172 18.74 -5.76 -7.38
C LYS A 172 18.47 -5.70 -5.88
N TRP A 173 18.14 -4.52 -5.38
CA TRP A 173 17.76 -4.39 -3.98
C TRP A 173 16.36 -4.99 -3.72
N VAL A 174 15.42 -4.91 -4.65
CA VAL A 174 14.06 -5.48 -4.50
C VAL A 174 14.15 -7.00 -4.37
N LYS A 175 14.94 -7.65 -5.21
CA LYS A 175 15.26 -9.09 -5.16
C LYS A 175 16.09 -9.42 -3.92
#